data_242fb5047d8015d9b5ec25b098d2cba8
#
_entry.id   242fb5047d8015d9b5ec25b098d2cba8
#
_cell.length_a   1.000
_cell.length_b   1.000
_cell.length_c   1.000
_cell.angle_alpha   90.00
_cell.angle_beta   90.00
_cell.angle_gamma   90.00
#
_symmetry.space_group_name_H-M   'P 1'
#
loop_
_entity.id
_entity.type
_entity.pdbx_description
1 polymer ?
#
loop_
_entity_poly.entity_id
_entity_poly.type
_entity_poly.pdbx_seq_one_letter_code
_entity_poly.pdbx_strand_id
1 'polypeptide(L)'
;FGFIDILQSLIDGILFGSIYALIGLGFTLIFGAMEKLNMAYAASSIGGAYVGLGLATLFSLPLFLVFLIGPIAAGLISILVYLVSFRLIPSTNHLGSLMASIGALFFIDEVIIHETQGSPLTFPELGIVAEAYFMLGDLGFRGDLIFIMIFGLISMGVIIYLLYYTRLGLATRAVSQQNVAARLCGIPIHTINISTFVLAGILGGFAGCMAAASVGVISPLLTIPITIKGLIAAVIGGLG
;
A
#
# COMPACT_ATOMS: atom_id res chain seq x y z
N PHE A 1 -25.68 -2.47 25.44
CA PHE A 1 -24.73 -3.18 24.55
C PHE A 1 -25.11 -4.64 24.58
N GLY A 2 -25.74 -5.14 23.52
CA GLY A 2 -26.08 -6.56 23.37
C GLY A 2 -24.87 -7.38 22.91
N PHE A 3 -24.92 -8.68 23.07
CA PHE A 3 -23.91 -9.61 22.54
C PHE A 3 -23.74 -9.46 21.04
N ILE A 4 -24.83 -9.14 20.33
CA ILE A 4 -24.86 -8.90 18.88
C ILE A 4 -24.03 -7.66 18.50
N ASP A 5 -24.10 -6.57 19.27
CA ASP A 5 -23.34 -5.34 19.01
C ASP A 5 -21.82 -5.58 19.13
N ILE A 6 -21.41 -6.41 20.10
CA ILE A 6 -19.99 -6.78 20.27
C ILE A 6 -19.54 -7.64 19.11
N LEU A 7 -20.34 -8.60 18.67
CA LEU A 7 -20.02 -9.47 17.55
C LEU A 7 -19.93 -8.69 16.23
N GLN A 8 -20.86 -7.74 16.00
CA GLN A 8 -20.82 -6.84 14.86
C GLN A 8 -19.54 -5.99 14.85
N SER A 9 -19.20 -5.41 16.00
CA SER A 9 -17.96 -4.60 16.11
C SER A 9 -16.69 -5.41 15.85
N LEU A 10 -16.65 -6.68 16.25
CA LEU A 10 -15.53 -7.57 15.95
C LEU A 10 -15.42 -7.87 14.45
N ILE A 11 -16.55 -8.15 13.81
CA ILE A 11 -16.61 -8.41 12.36
C ILE A 11 -16.13 -7.18 11.59
N ASP A 12 -16.69 -6.01 11.90
CA ASP A 12 -16.30 -4.75 11.26
C ASP A 12 -14.82 -4.44 11.48
N GLY A 13 -14.32 -4.69 12.68
CA GLY A 13 -12.89 -4.52 13.00
C GLY A 13 -11.98 -5.43 12.18
N ILE A 14 -12.35 -6.69 11.96
CA ILE A 14 -11.59 -7.64 11.12
C ILE A 14 -11.63 -7.19 9.65
N LEU A 15 -12.79 -6.80 9.16
CA LEU A 15 -12.97 -6.36 7.79
C LEU A 15 -12.20 -5.07 7.50
N PHE A 16 -12.29 -4.06 8.36
CA PHE A 16 -11.46 -2.85 8.25
C PHE A 16 -9.96 -3.13 8.44
N GLY A 17 -9.62 -4.07 9.31
CA GLY A 17 -8.25 -4.52 9.53
C GLY A 17 -7.59 -5.08 8.28
N SER A 18 -8.37 -5.64 7.33
CA SER A 18 -7.86 -6.17 6.06
C SER A 18 -7.21 -5.09 5.18
N ILE A 19 -7.68 -3.85 5.23
CA ILE A 19 -7.08 -2.70 4.52
C ILE A 19 -5.67 -2.45 5.06
N TYR A 20 -5.54 -2.41 6.39
CA TYR A 20 -4.24 -2.19 7.02
C TYR A 20 -3.29 -3.38 6.85
N ALA A 21 -3.84 -4.60 6.76
CA ALA A 21 -3.05 -5.79 6.44
C ALA A 21 -2.45 -5.70 5.03
N LEU A 22 -3.21 -5.23 4.03
CA LEU A 22 -2.70 -4.98 2.67
C LEU A 22 -1.54 -3.97 2.66
N ILE A 23 -1.67 -2.89 3.43
CA ILE A 23 -0.61 -1.89 3.57
C ILE A 23 0.58 -2.51 4.30
N GLY A 24 0.35 -3.29 5.35
CA GLY A 24 1.37 -4.01 6.09
C GLY A 24 2.18 -4.98 5.21
N LEU A 25 1.51 -5.68 4.27
CA LEU A 25 2.19 -6.55 3.30
C LEU A 25 3.24 -5.79 2.46
N GLY A 26 2.92 -4.59 2.00
CA GLY A 26 3.88 -3.79 1.25
C GLY A 26 5.05 -3.29 2.09
N PHE A 27 4.80 -2.90 3.35
CA PHE A 27 5.87 -2.58 4.30
C PHE A 27 6.79 -3.79 4.52
N THR A 28 6.22 -4.95 4.77
CA THR A 28 6.97 -6.20 4.98
C THR A 28 7.78 -6.57 3.75
N LEU A 29 7.24 -6.38 2.54
CA LEU A 29 7.93 -6.68 1.29
C LEU A 29 9.17 -5.78 1.10
N ILE A 30 9.05 -4.47 1.35
CA ILE A 30 10.18 -3.53 1.25
C ILE A 30 11.21 -3.82 2.33
N PHE A 31 10.77 -3.98 3.58
CA PHE A 31 11.66 -4.27 4.69
C PHE A 31 12.38 -5.62 4.51
N GLY A 32 11.66 -6.66 4.11
CA GLY A 32 12.22 -7.97 3.85
C GLY A 32 13.29 -7.98 2.75
N ALA A 33 13.20 -7.08 1.75
CA ALA A 33 14.19 -7.00 0.68
C ALA A 33 15.43 -6.17 1.05
N MET A 34 15.28 -5.11 1.84
CA MET A 34 16.32 -4.11 2.05
C MET A 34 16.71 -3.91 3.52
N GLU A 35 16.00 -4.48 4.46
CA GLU A 35 16.13 -4.24 5.91
C GLU A 35 16.02 -2.75 6.28
N LYS A 36 15.29 -1.97 5.49
CA LYS A 36 15.09 -0.54 5.67
C LYS A 36 13.61 -0.20 5.71
N LEU A 37 13.23 0.66 6.64
CA LEU A 37 11.87 1.18 6.74
C LEU A 37 11.64 2.29 5.70
N ASN A 38 10.54 2.21 4.96
CA ASN A 38 10.09 3.23 4.02
C ASN A 38 8.84 3.93 4.56
N MET A 39 9.01 5.09 5.18
CA MET A 39 7.88 5.87 5.70
C MET A 39 7.05 6.53 4.60
N ALA A 40 7.60 6.76 3.40
CA ALA A 40 6.87 7.31 2.26
C ALA A 40 5.96 6.29 1.56
N TYR A 41 5.92 5.04 2.02
CA TYR A 41 5.14 3.98 1.36
C TYR A 41 3.64 4.29 1.30
N ALA A 42 3.04 4.68 2.44
CA ALA A 42 1.61 5.02 2.45
C ALA A 42 1.32 6.34 1.73
N ALA A 43 2.25 7.31 1.76
CA ALA A 43 2.15 8.53 0.96
C ALA A 43 2.15 8.20 -0.55
N SER A 44 2.99 7.27 -0.99
CA SER A 44 2.99 6.77 -2.38
C SER A 44 1.65 6.11 -2.74
N SER A 45 1.07 5.37 -1.79
CA SER A 45 -0.21 4.67 -1.98
C SER A 45 -1.37 5.66 -2.15
N ILE A 46 -1.48 6.62 -1.27
CA ILE A 46 -2.50 7.68 -1.31
C ILE A 46 -2.25 8.62 -2.51
N GLY A 47 -0.99 9.00 -2.75
CA GLY A 47 -0.60 9.79 -3.92
C GLY A 47 -0.98 9.13 -5.24
N GLY A 48 -0.81 7.80 -5.34
CA GLY A 48 -1.28 7.04 -6.49
C GLY A 48 -2.79 7.10 -6.68
N ALA A 49 -3.56 6.98 -5.60
CA ALA A 49 -5.02 7.10 -5.65
C ALA A 49 -5.46 8.50 -6.10
N TYR A 50 -4.79 9.58 -5.64
CA TYR A 50 -5.03 10.95 -6.11
C TYR A 50 -4.70 11.12 -7.59
N VAL A 51 -3.58 10.61 -8.05
CA VAL A 51 -3.21 10.64 -9.48
C VAL A 51 -4.23 9.89 -10.32
N GLY A 52 -4.66 8.70 -9.85
CA GLY A 52 -5.69 7.92 -10.51
C GLY A 52 -7.02 8.68 -10.64
N LEU A 53 -7.46 9.31 -9.55
CA LEU A 53 -8.68 10.13 -9.54
C LEU A 53 -8.53 11.37 -10.45
N GLY A 54 -7.40 12.08 -10.36
CA GLY A 54 -7.13 13.26 -11.17
C GLY A 54 -7.10 12.95 -12.67
N LEU A 55 -6.46 11.86 -13.08
CA LEU A 55 -6.46 11.44 -14.49
C LEU A 55 -7.85 10.99 -14.97
N ALA A 56 -8.60 10.28 -14.13
CA ALA A 56 -9.96 9.87 -14.48
C ALA A 56 -10.89 11.08 -14.67
N THR A 57 -10.77 12.10 -13.84
CA THR A 57 -11.56 13.34 -13.97
C THR A 57 -11.12 14.20 -15.16
N LEU A 58 -9.81 14.37 -15.38
CA LEU A 58 -9.28 15.18 -16.49
C LEU A 58 -9.66 14.61 -17.85
N PHE A 59 -9.59 13.29 -18.02
CA PHE A 59 -9.89 12.63 -19.29
C PHE A 59 -11.33 12.11 -19.39
N SER A 60 -12.18 12.43 -18.41
CA SER A 60 -13.56 11.94 -18.33
C SER A 60 -13.66 10.41 -18.47
N LEU A 61 -12.71 9.70 -17.87
CA LEU A 61 -12.65 8.25 -17.92
C LEU A 61 -13.68 7.61 -16.97
N PRO A 62 -14.12 6.38 -17.25
CA PRO A 62 -14.95 5.64 -16.30
C PRO A 62 -14.26 5.51 -14.95
N LEU A 63 -14.97 5.84 -13.87
CA LEU A 63 -14.41 5.92 -12.53
C LEU A 63 -13.80 4.60 -12.03
N PHE A 64 -14.23 3.44 -12.56
CA PHE A 64 -13.60 2.17 -12.20
C PHE A 64 -12.12 2.08 -12.63
N LEU A 65 -11.70 2.86 -13.65
CA LEU A 65 -10.30 2.90 -14.07
C LEU A 65 -9.38 3.53 -13.02
N VAL A 66 -9.91 4.28 -12.05
CA VAL A 66 -9.13 4.76 -10.89
C VAL A 66 -8.46 3.60 -10.16
N PHE A 67 -9.17 2.46 -10.03
CA PHE A 67 -8.65 1.26 -9.37
C PHE A 67 -7.57 0.52 -10.18
N LEU A 68 -7.37 0.88 -11.43
CA LEU A 68 -6.27 0.38 -12.27
C LEU A 68 -5.13 1.40 -12.36
N ILE A 69 -5.45 2.66 -12.61
CA ILE A 69 -4.47 3.74 -12.81
C ILE A 69 -3.80 4.10 -11.48
N GLY A 70 -4.56 4.15 -10.38
CA GLY A 70 -4.05 4.48 -9.04
C GLY A 70 -2.91 3.58 -8.58
N PRO A 71 -3.05 2.25 -8.61
CA PRO A 71 -1.96 1.33 -8.29
C PRO A 71 -0.74 1.46 -9.17
N ILE A 72 -0.93 1.66 -10.48
CA ILE A 72 0.20 1.87 -11.41
C ILE A 72 0.93 3.18 -11.06
N ALA A 73 0.19 4.25 -10.81
CA ALA A 73 0.76 5.53 -10.40
C ALA A 73 1.50 5.42 -9.07
N ALA A 74 0.93 4.71 -8.08
CA ALA A 74 1.60 4.44 -6.80
C ALA A 74 2.90 3.65 -6.99
N GLY A 75 2.94 2.68 -7.90
CA GLY A 75 4.14 1.96 -8.28
C GLY A 75 5.22 2.89 -8.85
N LEU A 76 4.85 3.82 -9.73
CA LEU A 76 5.76 4.81 -10.29
C LEU A 76 6.28 5.78 -9.22
N ILE A 77 5.40 6.29 -8.34
CA ILE A 77 5.80 7.14 -7.21
C ILE A 77 6.77 6.38 -6.30
N SER A 78 6.52 5.10 -6.03
CA SER A 78 7.42 4.26 -5.24
C SER A 78 8.80 4.12 -5.86
N ILE A 79 8.91 4.06 -7.20
CA ILE A 79 10.22 4.09 -7.89
C ILE A 79 10.93 5.41 -7.61
N LEU A 80 10.25 6.54 -7.72
CA LEU A 80 10.82 7.86 -7.43
C LEU A 80 11.32 7.94 -5.99
N VAL A 81 10.52 7.47 -5.04
CA VAL A 81 10.93 7.38 -3.62
C VAL A 81 12.18 6.52 -3.46
N TYR A 82 12.25 5.36 -4.12
CA TYR A 82 13.45 4.53 -4.09
C TYR A 82 14.68 5.26 -4.63
N LEU A 83 14.56 5.92 -5.77
CA LEU A 83 15.68 6.60 -6.41
C LEU A 83 16.22 7.76 -5.56
N VAL A 84 15.33 8.52 -4.91
CA VAL A 84 15.70 9.70 -4.12
C VAL A 84 16.13 9.32 -2.70
N SER A 85 15.36 8.46 -2.01
CA SER A 85 15.54 8.21 -0.58
C SER A 85 16.44 7.01 -0.26
N PHE A 86 16.63 6.08 -1.20
CA PHE A 86 17.35 4.85 -0.91
C PHE A 86 18.58 4.63 -1.79
N ARG A 87 18.51 4.97 -3.07
CA ARG A 87 19.62 4.74 -4.02
C ARG A 87 20.79 5.67 -3.76
N LEU A 88 20.52 6.93 -3.42
CA LEU A 88 21.56 7.96 -3.24
C LEU A 88 22.25 7.86 -1.87
N ILE A 89 21.66 7.15 -0.91
CA ILE A 89 22.16 7.04 0.45
C ILE A 89 22.90 5.71 0.61
N PRO A 90 24.14 5.72 1.17
CA PRO A 90 24.89 4.50 1.41
C PRO A 90 24.10 3.46 2.19
N SER A 91 24.27 2.18 1.85
CA SER A 91 23.54 1.07 2.48
C SER A 91 23.80 0.94 3.98
N THR A 92 24.96 1.43 4.44
CA THR A 92 25.35 1.43 5.86
C THR A 92 24.62 2.49 6.70
N ASN A 93 24.01 3.51 6.05
CA ASN A 93 23.33 4.59 6.77
C ASN A 93 21.83 4.35 6.80
N HIS A 94 21.36 3.51 7.74
CA HIS A 94 19.94 3.19 7.91
C HIS A 94 19.11 4.41 8.34
N LEU A 95 19.65 5.24 9.24
CA LEU A 95 18.97 6.46 9.71
C LEU A 95 18.82 7.49 8.59
N GLY A 96 19.84 7.66 7.76
CA GLY A 96 19.79 8.57 6.62
C GLY A 96 18.68 8.18 5.64
N SER A 97 18.54 6.90 5.31
CA SER A 97 17.46 6.40 4.45
C SER A 97 16.08 6.58 5.07
N LEU A 98 15.95 6.38 6.39
CA LEU A 98 14.71 6.60 7.13
C LEU A 98 14.30 8.08 7.07
N MET A 99 15.23 9.01 7.39
CA MET A 99 14.96 10.45 7.35
C MET A 99 14.62 10.94 5.93
N ALA A 100 15.32 10.43 4.91
CA ALA A 100 15.01 10.76 3.53
C ALA A 100 13.61 10.26 3.11
N SER A 101 13.19 9.08 3.59
CA SER A 101 11.84 8.58 3.32
C SER A 101 10.75 9.39 4.01
N ILE A 102 11.01 9.91 5.22
CA ILE A 102 10.12 10.84 5.91
C ILE A 102 10.03 12.17 5.13
N GLY A 103 11.16 12.69 4.65
CA GLY A 103 11.17 13.86 3.78
C GLY A 103 10.36 13.66 2.49
N ALA A 104 10.48 12.48 1.87
CA ALA A 104 9.68 12.13 0.70
C ALA A 104 8.18 12.01 1.02
N LEU A 105 7.83 11.49 2.21
CA LEU A 105 6.45 11.44 2.68
C LEU A 105 5.85 12.85 2.72
N PHE A 106 6.50 13.77 3.44
CA PHE A 106 6.01 15.15 3.55
C PHE A 106 6.01 15.88 2.21
N PHE A 107 6.97 15.61 1.33
CA PHE A 107 6.98 16.19 -0.02
C PHE A 107 5.77 15.74 -0.84
N ILE A 108 5.43 14.44 -0.82
CA ILE A 108 4.26 13.92 -1.53
C ILE A 108 2.98 14.52 -0.94
N ASP A 109 2.86 14.56 0.39
CA ASP A 109 1.69 15.13 1.06
C ASP A 109 1.52 16.61 0.71
N GLU A 110 2.60 17.39 0.72
CA GLU A 110 2.55 18.82 0.39
C GLU A 110 2.13 19.06 -1.07
N VAL A 111 2.63 18.24 -2.01
CA VAL A 111 2.18 18.29 -3.41
C VAL A 111 0.67 18.04 -3.51
N ILE A 112 0.16 17.04 -2.80
CA ILE A 112 -1.26 16.72 -2.80
C ILE A 112 -2.07 17.87 -2.18
N ILE A 113 -1.62 18.42 -1.03
CA ILE A 113 -2.26 19.55 -0.36
C ILE A 113 -2.31 20.79 -1.25
N HIS A 114 -1.22 21.06 -1.97
CA HIS A 114 -1.14 22.20 -2.88
C HIS A 114 -2.13 22.07 -4.03
N GLU A 115 -2.20 20.90 -4.67
CA GLU A 115 -3.12 20.63 -5.79
C GLU A 115 -4.59 20.60 -5.37
N THR A 116 -4.88 20.10 -4.17
CA THR A 116 -6.25 19.97 -3.66
C THR A 116 -6.69 21.11 -2.75
N GLN A 117 -5.79 22.08 -2.49
CA GLN A 117 -6.00 23.15 -1.50
C GLN A 117 -6.39 22.61 -0.12
N GLY A 118 -5.91 21.42 0.23
CA GLY A 118 -6.21 20.73 1.48
C GLY A 118 -7.65 20.20 1.59
N SER A 119 -8.47 20.36 0.56
CA SER A 119 -9.85 19.89 0.57
C SER A 119 -9.95 18.40 0.30
N PRO A 120 -10.76 17.65 1.06
CA PRO A 120 -11.05 16.26 0.74
C PRO A 120 -11.84 16.16 -0.58
N LEU A 121 -11.48 15.17 -1.39
CA LEU A 121 -12.16 14.88 -2.66
C LEU A 121 -13.06 13.66 -2.51
N THR A 122 -14.19 13.67 -3.21
CA THR A 122 -15.04 12.47 -3.31
C THR A 122 -14.32 11.39 -4.10
N PHE A 123 -14.31 10.18 -3.56
CA PHE A 123 -13.69 9.04 -4.21
C PHE A 123 -14.76 8.06 -4.69
N PRO A 124 -14.60 7.43 -5.87
CA PRO A 124 -15.59 6.49 -6.38
C PRO A 124 -15.71 5.27 -5.47
N GLU A 125 -16.94 4.94 -5.14
CA GLU A 125 -17.25 3.72 -4.41
C GLU A 125 -17.09 2.49 -5.32
N LEU A 126 -17.00 1.30 -4.73
CA LEU A 126 -16.85 0.03 -5.46
C LEU A 126 -18.11 -0.41 -6.23
N GLY A 127 -19.03 0.52 -6.52
CA GLY A 127 -20.24 0.30 -7.32
C GLY A 127 -21.16 -0.77 -6.72
N ILE A 128 -21.56 -1.76 -7.53
CA ILE A 128 -22.52 -2.82 -7.14
C ILE A 128 -22.09 -3.56 -5.86
N VAL A 129 -20.78 -3.64 -5.59
CA VAL A 129 -20.25 -4.32 -4.39
C VAL A 129 -20.44 -3.48 -3.14
N ALA A 130 -20.42 -2.14 -3.25
CA ALA A 130 -20.66 -1.24 -2.13
C ALA A 130 -22.11 -1.25 -1.64
N GLU A 131 -23.07 -1.46 -2.56
CA GLU A 131 -24.50 -1.55 -2.26
C GLU A 131 -24.90 -2.92 -1.70
N ALA A 132 -24.06 -3.94 -1.84
CA ALA A 132 -24.34 -5.27 -1.35
C ALA A 132 -24.21 -5.34 0.19
N TYR A 133 -25.33 -5.33 0.85
CA TYR A 133 -25.44 -5.60 2.29
C TYR A 133 -25.90 -7.02 2.50
N PHE A 134 -25.04 -7.87 3.02
CA PHE A 134 -25.40 -9.24 3.35
C PHE A 134 -25.85 -9.29 4.81
N MET A 135 -27.13 -9.60 5.05
CA MET A 135 -27.66 -9.82 6.38
C MET A 135 -27.68 -11.33 6.68
N LEU A 136 -26.99 -11.73 7.74
CA LEU A 136 -27.05 -13.07 8.30
C LEU A 136 -27.74 -12.97 9.68
N GLY A 137 -29.09 -13.03 9.70
CA GLY A 137 -29.88 -12.72 10.88
C GLY A 137 -29.79 -11.24 11.24
N ASP A 138 -29.35 -10.92 12.45
CA ASP A 138 -29.18 -9.56 12.95
C ASP A 138 -27.77 -8.96 12.66
N LEU A 139 -26.90 -9.72 11.98
CA LEU A 139 -25.55 -9.26 11.64
C LEU A 139 -25.52 -8.73 10.20
N GLY A 140 -24.98 -7.52 10.01
CA GLY A 140 -24.82 -6.86 8.74
C GLY A 140 -23.35 -6.92 8.26
N PHE A 141 -23.14 -7.37 7.02
CA PHE A 141 -21.82 -7.41 6.39
C PHE A 141 -21.80 -6.44 5.22
N ARG A 142 -20.88 -5.49 5.25
CA ARG A 142 -20.65 -4.59 4.12
C ARG A 142 -19.90 -5.32 3.01
N GLY A 143 -20.49 -5.37 1.82
CA GLY A 143 -19.94 -6.10 0.68
C GLY A 143 -18.60 -5.56 0.19
N ASP A 144 -18.38 -4.24 0.25
CA ASP A 144 -17.11 -3.60 -0.09
C ASP A 144 -15.95 -4.09 0.79
N LEU A 145 -16.18 -4.21 2.10
CA LEU A 145 -15.17 -4.69 3.04
C LEU A 145 -14.86 -6.18 2.86
N ILE A 146 -15.89 -6.98 2.55
CA ILE A 146 -15.69 -8.41 2.20
C ILE A 146 -14.84 -8.53 0.94
N PHE A 147 -15.12 -7.71 -0.08
CA PHE A 147 -14.34 -7.68 -1.31
C PHE A 147 -12.87 -7.32 -1.04
N ILE A 148 -12.63 -6.30 -0.20
CA ILE A 148 -11.28 -5.88 0.18
C ILE A 148 -10.54 -7.01 0.91
N MET A 149 -11.22 -7.72 1.82
CA MET A 149 -10.64 -8.86 2.54
C MET A 149 -10.25 -9.99 1.58
N ILE A 150 -11.13 -10.36 0.66
CA ILE A 150 -10.86 -11.40 -0.35
C ILE A 150 -9.70 -10.97 -1.25
N PHE A 151 -9.70 -9.71 -1.72
CA PHE A 151 -8.61 -9.15 -2.51
C PHE A 151 -7.29 -9.17 -1.76
N GLY A 152 -7.31 -8.86 -0.45
CA GLY A 152 -6.14 -8.93 0.43
C GLY A 152 -5.56 -10.34 0.52
N LEU A 153 -6.42 -11.35 0.71
CA LEU A 153 -6.00 -12.76 0.76
C LEU A 153 -5.42 -13.23 -0.58
N ILE A 154 -6.04 -12.84 -1.70
CA ILE A 154 -5.52 -13.15 -3.04
C ILE A 154 -4.17 -12.47 -3.26
N SER A 155 -4.04 -11.19 -2.90
CA SER A 155 -2.79 -10.43 -3.01
C SER A 155 -1.68 -11.07 -2.19
N MET A 156 -1.98 -11.51 -0.97
CA MET A 156 -1.05 -12.26 -0.12
C MET A 156 -0.59 -13.56 -0.80
N GLY A 157 -1.53 -14.33 -1.36
CA GLY A 157 -1.23 -15.56 -2.10
C GLY A 157 -0.33 -15.30 -3.32
N VAL A 158 -0.60 -14.24 -4.08
CA VAL A 158 0.21 -13.81 -5.22
C VAL A 158 1.64 -13.44 -4.78
N ILE A 159 1.79 -12.68 -3.68
CA ILE A 159 3.12 -12.31 -3.17
C ILE A 159 3.89 -13.55 -2.73
N ILE A 160 3.26 -14.45 -1.98
CA ILE A 160 3.88 -15.71 -1.56
C ILE A 160 4.32 -16.49 -2.78
N TYR A 161 3.46 -16.62 -3.79
CA TYR A 161 3.80 -17.29 -5.04
C TYR A 161 4.99 -16.62 -5.74
N LEU A 162 4.98 -15.29 -5.88
CA LEU A 162 6.08 -14.54 -6.49
C LEU A 162 7.39 -14.72 -5.74
N LEU A 163 7.37 -14.68 -4.39
CA LEU A 163 8.58 -14.78 -3.57
C LEU A 163 9.16 -16.20 -3.54
N TYR A 164 8.33 -17.23 -3.56
CA TYR A 164 8.81 -18.62 -3.41
C TYR A 164 8.97 -19.36 -4.72
N TYR A 165 8.20 -19.05 -5.76
CA TYR A 165 8.16 -19.84 -7.00
C TYR A 165 8.71 -19.09 -8.22
N THR A 166 9.12 -17.81 -8.11
CA THR A 166 9.67 -17.07 -9.25
C THR A 166 11.16 -16.75 -9.09
N ARG A 167 11.82 -16.48 -10.23
CA ARG A 167 13.22 -16.05 -10.26
C ARG A 167 13.43 -14.69 -9.57
N LEU A 168 12.45 -13.79 -9.66
CA LEU A 168 12.47 -12.51 -8.94
C LEU A 168 12.46 -12.74 -7.43
N GLY A 169 11.60 -13.61 -6.93
CA GLY A 169 11.53 -13.93 -5.50
C GLY A 169 12.81 -14.61 -5.00
N LEU A 170 13.40 -15.50 -5.78
CA LEU A 170 14.68 -16.10 -5.44
C LEU A 170 15.79 -15.04 -5.33
N ALA A 171 15.86 -14.12 -6.29
CA ALA A 171 16.83 -13.03 -6.29
C ALA A 171 16.59 -12.05 -5.13
N THR A 172 15.32 -11.72 -4.82
CA THR A 172 14.97 -10.85 -3.68
C THR A 172 15.43 -11.49 -2.36
N ARG A 173 15.18 -12.78 -2.14
CA ARG A 173 15.62 -13.50 -0.94
C ARG A 173 17.14 -13.63 -0.86
N ALA A 174 17.84 -13.80 -1.98
CA ALA A 174 19.30 -13.80 -2.01
C ALA A 174 19.88 -12.43 -1.62
N VAL A 175 19.29 -11.34 -2.13
CA VAL A 175 19.69 -9.97 -1.80
C VAL A 175 19.41 -9.66 -0.33
N SER A 176 18.26 -10.10 0.22
CA SER A 176 17.91 -9.85 1.63
C SER A 176 18.83 -10.57 2.61
N GLN A 177 19.31 -11.79 2.26
CA GLN A 177 20.21 -12.53 3.13
C GLN A 177 21.62 -11.94 3.13
N GLN A 178 22.18 -11.63 1.97
CA GLN A 178 23.54 -11.08 1.89
C GLN A 178 23.78 -10.33 0.57
N ASN A 179 23.71 -9.01 0.61
CA ASN A 179 23.88 -8.12 -0.54
C ASN A 179 25.22 -8.35 -1.30
N VAL A 180 26.32 -8.57 -0.55
CA VAL A 180 27.65 -8.74 -1.13
C VAL A 180 27.74 -10.08 -1.91
N ALA A 181 27.27 -11.17 -1.30
CA ALA A 181 27.27 -12.48 -1.93
C ALA A 181 26.36 -12.51 -3.17
N ALA A 182 25.16 -11.90 -3.08
CA ALA A 182 24.24 -11.78 -4.21
C ALA A 182 24.88 -11.05 -5.41
N ARG A 183 25.61 -9.96 -5.13
CA ARG A 183 26.35 -9.21 -6.16
C ARG A 183 27.44 -10.05 -6.82
N LEU A 184 28.18 -10.85 -6.03
CA LEU A 184 29.21 -11.75 -6.56
C LEU A 184 28.62 -12.86 -7.43
N CYS A 185 27.39 -13.28 -7.16
CA CYS A 185 26.63 -14.21 -8.01
C CYS A 185 26.01 -13.54 -9.25
N GLY A 186 26.30 -12.27 -9.52
CA GLY A 186 25.82 -11.54 -10.70
C GLY A 186 24.39 -11.03 -10.60
N ILE A 187 23.79 -10.99 -9.40
CA ILE A 187 22.43 -10.46 -9.20
C ILE A 187 22.48 -8.93 -9.21
N PRO A 188 21.70 -8.25 -10.09
CA PRO A 188 21.67 -6.80 -10.16
C PRO A 188 20.79 -6.25 -9.01
N ILE A 189 21.40 -5.89 -7.87
CA ILE A 189 20.71 -5.45 -6.64
C ILE A 189 19.75 -4.30 -6.90
N HIS A 190 20.17 -3.30 -7.69
CA HIS A 190 19.31 -2.13 -7.99
C HIS A 190 18.02 -2.51 -8.71
N THR A 191 18.10 -3.44 -9.66
CA THR A 191 16.92 -3.91 -10.40
C THR A 191 15.98 -4.68 -9.48
N ILE A 192 16.51 -5.51 -8.59
CA ILE A 192 15.72 -6.25 -7.61
C ILE A 192 15.01 -5.29 -6.65
N ASN A 193 15.72 -4.29 -6.12
CA ASN A 193 15.14 -3.29 -5.24
C ASN A 193 14.04 -2.47 -5.93
N ILE A 194 14.26 -2.03 -7.18
CA ILE A 194 13.24 -1.34 -7.97
C ILE A 194 12.00 -2.23 -8.14
N SER A 195 12.17 -3.48 -8.54
CA SER A 195 11.03 -4.39 -8.73
C SER A 195 10.25 -4.62 -7.42
N THR A 196 10.94 -4.70 -6.29
CA THR A 196 10.30 -4.79 -4.97
C THR A 196 9.49 -3.53 -4.64
N PHE A 197 10.05 -2.34 -4.90
CA PHE A 197 9.34 -1.07 -4.70
C PHE A 197 8.14 -0.92 -5.63
N VAL A 198 8.23 -1.37 -6.88
CA VAL A 198 7.10 -1.39 -7.81
C VAL A 198 5.99 -2.29 -7.31
N LEU A 199 6.33 -3.53 -6.94
CA LEU A 199 5.34 -4.49 -6.43
C LEU A 199 4.67 -3.99 -5.16
N ALA A 200 5.46 -3.50 -4.20
CA ALA A 200 4.93 -2.91 -2.98
C ALA A 200 4.08 -1.66 -3.30
N GLY A 201 4.54 -0.78 -4.19
CA GLY A 201 3.81 0.41 -4.59
C GLY A 201 2.46 0.11 -5.25
N ILE A 202 2.40 -0.88 -6.13
CA ILE A 202 1.15 -1.34 -6.74
C ILE A 202 0.18 -1.87 -5.67
N LEU A 203 0.66 -2.71 -4.75
CA LEU A 203 -0.14 -3.22 -3.64
C LEU A 203 -0.65 -2.10 -2.75
N GLY A 204 0.24 -1.17 -2.40
CA GLY A 204 -0.12 0.01 -1.62
C GLY A 204 -1.14 0.87 -2.34
N GLY A 205 -0.99 1.07 -3.64
CA GLY A 205 -1.94 1.81 -4.46
C GLY A 205 -3.34 1.17 -4.47
N PHE A 206 -3.42 -0.16 -4.57
CA PHE A 206 -4.68 -0.87 -4.38
C PHE A 206 -5.24 -0.66 -2.98
N ALA A 207 -4.42 -0.81 -1.94
CA ALA A 207 -4.85 -0.59 -0.56
C ALA A 207 -5.32 0.86 -0.33
N GLY A 208 -4.62 1.85 -0.88
CA GLY A 208 -4.99 3.27 -0.81
C GLY A 208 -6.32 3.56 -1.52
N CYS A 209 -6.50 3.05 -2.74
CA CYS A 209 -7.77 3.17 -3.46
C CYS A 209 -8.93 2.50 -2.70
N MET A 210 -8.72 1.30 -2.15
CA MET A 210 -9.72 0.57 -1.38
C MET A 210 -10.06 1.29 -0.07
N ALA A 211 -9.05 1.85 0.63
CA ALA A 211 -9.25 2.65 1.82
C ALA A 211 -10.08 3.91 1.53
N ALA A 212 -9.78 4.61 0.44
CA ALA A 212 -10.54 5.79 0.01
C ALA A 212 -11.97 5.42 -0.41
N ALA A 213 -12.15 4.31 -1.15
CA ALA A 213 -13.45 3.84 -1.60
C ALA A 213 -14.36 3.40 -0.44
N SER A 214 -13.82 2.77 0.60
CA SER A 214 -14.59 2.32 1.77
C SER A 214 -15.17 3.47 2.59
N VAL A 215 -14.53 4.65 2.51
CA VAL A 215 -14.97 5.89 3.18
C VAL A 215 -15.74 6.81 2.22
N GLY A 216 -15.57 6.62 0.89
CA GLY A 216 -16.14 7.48 -0.15
C GLY A 216 -15.44 8.83 -0.31
N VAL A 217 -14.36 9.06 0.44
CA VAL A 217 -13.61 10.31 0.46
C VAL A 217 -12.11 10.02 0.58
N ILE A 218 -11.31 10.77 -0.18
CA ILE A 218 -9.87 10.76 -0.05
C ILE A 218 -9.40 12.12 0.49
N SER A 219 -8.53 12.08 1.51
CA SER A 219 -7.96 13.27 2.14
C SER A 219 -6.46 13.09 2.34
N PRO A 220 -5.64 14.14 2.12
CA PRO A 220 -4.21 14.07 2.40
C PRO A 220 -3.91 13.78 3.88
N LEU A 221 -4.81 14.15 4.79
CA LEU A 221 -4.68 13.86 6.22
C LEU A 221 -4.72 12.35 6.57
N LEU A 222 -5.13 11.49 5.64
CA LEU A 222 -5.16 10.03 5.83
C LEU A 222 -3.79 9.38 5.74
N THR A 223 -2.78 10.03 5.16
CA THR A 223 -1.46 9.47 4.90
C THR A 223 -0.75 9.04 6.18
N ILE A 224 -0.69 9.93 7.18
CA ILE A 224 0.01 9.65 8.45
C ILE A 224 -0.69 8.54 9.25
N PRO A 225 -2.02 8.58 9.51
CA PRO A 225 -2.71 7.50 10.19
C PRO A 225 -2.56 6.15 9.51
N ILE A 226 -2.63 6.10 8.18
CA ILE A 226 -2.48 4.88 7.39
C ILE A 226 -1.05 4.36 7.50
N THR A 227 -0.04 5.24 7.41
CA THR A 227 1.37 4.88 7.58
C THR A 227 1.61 4.22 8.94
N ILE A 228 1.13 4.84 10.01
CA ILE A 228 1.32 4.33 11.39
C ILE A 228 0.60 2.99 11.57
N LYS A 229 -0.67 2.90 11.18
CA LYS A 229 -1.45 1.65 11.34
C LYS A 229 -0.89 0.51 10.49
N GLY A 230 -0.48 0.80 9.23
CA GLY A 230 0.13 -0.18 8.36
C GLY A 230 1.49 -0.67 8.89
N LEU A 231 2.31 0.24 9.42
CA LEU A 231 3.58 -0.10 10.04
C LEU A 231 3.38 -0.96 11.29
N ILE A 232 2.42 -0.60 12.16
CA ILE A 232 2.08 -1.38 13.35
C ILE A 232 1.63 -2.78 12.93
N ALA A 233 0.76 -2.90 11.93
CA ALA A 233 0.31 -4.20 11.43
C ALA A 233 1.49 -5.04 10.92
N ALA A 234 2.44 -4.45 10.19
CA ALA A 234 3.64 -5.11 9.70
C ALA A 234 4.56 -5.57 10.85
N VAL A 235 4.76 -4.72 11.87
CA VAL A 235 5.60 -5.05 13.04
C VAL A 235 5.00 -6.19 13.87
N ILE A 236 3.67 -6.15 14.12
CA ILE A 236 2.98 -7.21 14.88
C ILE A 236 2.97 -8.53 14.09
N GLY A 237 2.82 -8.45 12.76
CA GLY A 237 2.86 -9.61 11.88
C GLY A 237 4.24 -10.25 11.70
N GLY A 238 5.30 -9.53 12.10
CA GLY A 238 6.70 -9.90 11.91
C GLY A 238 7.28 -9.21 10.66
N LEU A 239 8.27 -8.34 10.88
CA LEU A 239 9.04 -7.71 9.81
C LEU A 239 10.09 -8.69 9.31
N GLY A 240 9.89 -9.26 8.10
CA GLY A 240 10.87 -10.10 7.40
C GLY A 240 10.58 -11.59 7.43
#